data_b9ed04a1e71281d530cde0edbd68a358
#
_entry.id   b9ed04a1e71281d530cde0edbd68a358
#
_cell.length_a   1.000
_cell.length_b   1.000
_cell.length_c   1.000
_cell.angle_alpha   90.00
_cell.angle_beta   90.00
_cell.angle_gamma   90.00
#
_symmetry.space_group_name_H-M   'P 1'
#
loop_
_entity.id
_entity.type
_entity.pdbx_description
1 polymer ?
#
loop_
_entity_poly.entity_id
_entity_poly.type
_entity_poly.pdbx_seq_one_letter_code
_entity_poly.pdbx_strand_id
1 'polypeptide(L)'
;MSQAREAAIDVDVTTDPFAPFAAKMAAAGEPDVAIRNFRHYFDLLRGGQQGKVGEDEIRPVQQVTDVAALERHRQAGQAALAKAVVVKLNGGLGTSMGMTKAKSLLTAKDGLSFLDIIVRQTLHLRRTFGVRLPLVLMNSFRTREDCRRVLAQYPDLVTDGVPIDFLQHKVPRIRKDDLTPVSWPQEPEHEWCPPGHGDIYPALATSGLLDTLLARGFEYVFVSNSDNLGAVLDVDILGYMATEEVPFLMEVIDRGEADRKGGHIAQRHDGRLLLRESAQCPDESMDAFQDIERHRYFNANNLWLRLRSLKDVLDRTEGVLGLPMIANEKPVDPADPSSPKVVQLETAMGAALAVFDGAGVVRVSRKRFVPVKTTGDLVVLWSDVYELTDDYRVVPSSKRRDAAPLVDLDGQYYRRVQDLELRFPHGAPSLVGAKRLKVRGDVRFGRGVVVRGDVVVEHAGPAPLVLQDGAELPEAIS
;
A
#
# COMPACT_ATOMS: atom_id res chain seq x y z
N MET A 1 -3.80 77.16 14.54
CA MET A 1 -3.88 76.27 13.32
C MET A 1 -2.77 75.27 13.44
N SER A 2 -3.09 74.13 14.00
CA SER A 2 -2.18 72.98 14.05
C SER A 2 -2.94 71.75 13.51
N GLN A 3 -2.53 71.26 12.33
CA GLN A 3 -3.06 70.08 11.75
C GLN A 3 -2.34 68.86 12.36
N ALA A 4 -3.07 68.05 13.10
CA ALA A 4 -2.64 66.74 13.52
C ALA A 4 -2.78 65.82 12.32
N ARG A 5 -1.68 65.24 11.83
CA ARG A 5 -1.61 64.12 10.92
C ARG A 5 -1.98 62.85 11.70
N GLU A 6 -3.11 62.25 11.43
CA GLU A 6 -3.40 60.87 11.76
C GLU A 6 -2.48 59.97 10.94
N ALA A 7 -1.59 59.26 11.62
CA ALA A 7 -0.86 58.16 11.02
C ALA A 7 -1.80 56.95 10.95
N ALA A 8 -2.23 56.59 9.74
CA ALA A 8 -2.88 55.32 9.50
C ALA A 8 -1.85 54.22 9.82
N ILE A 9 -2.13 53.42 10.83
CA ILE A 9 -1.44 52.15 11.07
C ILE A 9 -1.91 51.19 10.00
N ASP A 10 -1.06 50.95 9.01
CA ASP A 10 -1.23 49.91 8.02
C ASP A 10 -1.02 48.56 8.76
N VAL A 11 -2.11 47.97 9.23
CA VAL A 11 -2.11 46.60 9.75
C VAL A 11 -2.03 45.72 8.55
N ASP A 12 -0.82 45.28 8.22
CA ASP A 12 -0.55 44.21 7.27
C ASP A 12 -1.21 42.91 7.82
N VAL A 13 -2.45 42.67 7.43
CA VAL A 13 -3.17 41.41 7.69
C VAL A 13 -2.49 40.37 6.82
N THR A 14 -1.41 39.75 7.35
CA THR A 14 -0.83 38.57 6.74
C THR A 14 -1.90 37.47 6.69
N THR A 15 -2.54 37.35 5.54
CA THR A 15 -3.51 36.28 5.29
C THR A 15 -2.82 34.93 5.49
N ASP A 16 -3.37 34.11 6.39
CA ASP A 16 -2.87 32.76 6.64
C ASP A 16 -2.73 32.00 5.29
N PRO A 17 -1.52 31.62 4.86
CA PRO A 17 -1.31 30.98 3.55
C PRO A 17 -2.05 29.64 3.40
N PHE A 18 -2.47 29.03 4.52
CA PHE A 18 -3.27 27.81 4.53
C PHE A 18 -4.77 28.08 4.32
N ALA A 19 -5.25 29.30 4.56
CA ALA A 19 -6.68 29.60 4.49
C ALA A 19 -7.37 29.18 3.16
N PRO A 20 -6.75 29.33 1.97
CA PRO A 20 -7.35 28.84 0.71
C PRO A 20 -7.52 27.32 0.68
N PHE A 21 -6.59 26.57 1.27
CA PHE A 21 -6.68 25.11 1.38
C PHE A 21 -7.80 24.70 2.32
N ALA A 22 -7.87 25.30 3.50
CA ALA A 22 -8.92 25.04 4.48
C ALA A 22 -10.31 25.29 3.88
N ALA A 23 -10.49 26.43 3.19
CA ALA A 23 -11.74 26.76 2.52
C ALA A 23 -12.12 25.74 1.43
N LYS A 24 -11.14 25.31 0.60
CA LYS A 24 -11.33 24.31 -0.45
C LYS A 24 -11.72 22.95 0.13
N MET A 25 -11.05 22.50 1.21
CA MET A 25 -11.34 21.24 1.87
C MET A 25 -12.70 21.25 2.56
N ALA A 26 -13.05 22.32 3.28
CA ALA A 26 -14.34 22.48 3.93
C ALA A 26 -15.49 22.49 2.90
N ALA A 27 -15.32 23.21 1.78
CA ALA A 27 -16.29 23.22 0.68
C ALA A 27 -16.49 21.85 0.02
N ALA A 28 -15.46 21.00 0.07
CA ALA A 28 -15.52 19.61 -0.41
C ALA A 28 -16.07 18.61 0.63
N GLY A 29 -16.43 19.08 1.84
CA GLY A 29 -16.98 18.24 2.91
C GLY A 29 -15.94 17.43 3.68
N GLU A 30 -14.66 17.77 3.59
CA GLU A 30 -13.63 17.10 4.38
C GLU A 30 -13.76 17.46 5.87
N PRO A 31 -13.60 16.50 6.79
CA PRO A 31 -13.75 16.77 8.22
C PRO A 31 -12.59 17.60 8.78
N ASP A 32 -12.85 18.31 9.88
CA ASP A 32 -11.87 19.19 10.53
C ASP A 32 -10.54 18.48 10.86
N VAL A 33 -10.60 17.21 11.23
CA VAL A 33 -9.39 16.40 11.50
C VAL A 33 -8.54 16.28 10.23
N ALA A 34 -9.12 16.05 9.07
CA ALA A 34 -8.39 15.98 7.80
C ALA A 34 -7.76 17.33 7.44
N ILE A 35 -8.49 18.43 7.69
CA ILE A 35 -8.00 19.81 7.46
C ILE A 35 -6.82 20.09 8.39
N ARG A 36 -6.91 19.75 9.70
CA ARG A 36 -5.80 19.92 10.66
C ARG A 36 -4.58 19.06 10.29
N ASN A 37 -4.79 17.81 9.88
CA ASN A 37 -3.70 16.95 9.41
C ASN A 37 -2.99 17.56 8.20
N PHE A 38 -3.75 18.04 7.21
CA PHE A 38 -3.17 18.63 6.01
C PHE A 38 -2.42 19.94 6.36
N ARG A 39 -2.95 20.77 7.28
CA ARG A 39 -2.27 21.96 7.77
C ARG A 39 -0.92 21.63 8.41
N HIS A 40 -0.88 20.61 9.27
CA HIS A 40 0.38 20.17 9.88
C HIS A 40 1.46 19.87 8.84
N TYR A 41 1.12 19.11 7.80
CA TYR A 41 2.08 18.76 6.74
C TYR A 41 2.40 19.93 5.81
N PHE A 42 1.44 20.81 5.54
CA PHE A 42 1.68 22.03 4.78
C PHE A 42 2.66 22.95 5.50
N ASP A 43 2.53 23.11 6.81
CA ASP A 43 3.44 23.94 7.61
C ASP A 43 4.86 23.32 7.65
N LEU A 44 4.99 21.99 7.73
CA LEU A 44 6.27 21.30 7.60
C LEU A 44 6.92 21.53 6.22
N LEU A 45 6.14 21.42 5.15
CA LEU A 45 6.61 21.71 3.78
C LEU A 45 7.13 23.13 3.65
N ARG A 46 6.37 24.11 4.13
CA ARG A 46 6.77 25.52 4.12
C ARG A 46 8.01 25.81 4.97
N GLY A 47 8.15 25.12 6.08
CA GLY A 47 9.32 25.18 6.96
C GLY A 47 10.57 24.51 6.37
N GLY A 48 10.48 23.92 5.17
CA GLY A 48 11.59 23.21 4.53
C GLY A 48 11.96 21.89 5.23
N GLN A 49 11.09 21.36 6.09
CA GLN A 49 11.33 20.11 6.76
C GLN A 49 11.05 18.94 5.80
N GLN A 50 12.06 18.13 5.55
CA GLN A 50 11.97 17.00 4.62
C GLN A 50 11.76 15.65 5.34
N GLY A 51 11.66 15.63 6.67
CA GLY A 51 11.50 14.40 7.45
C GLY A 51 12.65 13.41 7.22
N LYS A 52 13.84 13.88 6.90
CA LYS A 52 15.02 13.03 6.69
C LYS A 52 15.47 12.41 8.00
N VAL A 53 15.98 11.18 7.92
CA VAL A 53 16.54 10.42 9.04
C VAL A 53 17.93 9.94 8.60
N GLY A 54 18.97 10.49 9.24
CA GLY A 54 20.35 10.17 8.99
C GLY A 54 20.73 8.77 9.49
N GLU A 55 21.82 8.22 8.97
CA GLU A 55 22.32 6.92 9.42
C GLU A 55 22.89 6.98 10.85
N ASP A 56 23.35 8.14 11.26
CA ASP A 56 23.85 8.47 12.60
C ASP A 56 22.75 8.57 13.67
N GLU A 57 21.49 8.73 13.26
CA GLU A 57 20.34 8.81 14.18
C GLU A 57 19.75 7.43 14.53
N ILE A 58 20.19 6.38 13.84
CA ILE A 58 19.58 5.05 13.91
C ILE A 58 20.61 3.93 14.08
N ARG A 59 20.10 2.77 14.47
CA ARG A 59 20.84 1.50 14.50
C ARG A 59 20.11 0.45 13.70
N PRO A 60 20.83 -0.48 13.03
CA PRO A 60 20.20 -1.65 12.43
C PRO A 60 19.50 -2.51 13.48
N VAL A 61 18.32 -3.01 13.16
CA VAL A 61 17.63 -4.00 14.01
C VAL A 61 18.26 -5.37 13.77
N GLN A 62 18.83 -5.95 14.82
CA GLN A 62 19.60 -7.19 14.72
C GLN A 62 18.72 -8.45 14.76
N GLN A 63 17.72 -8.45 15.62
CA GLN A 63 16.83 -9.59 15.84
C GLN A 63 15.39 -9.12 15.98
N VAL A 64 14.50 -9.89 15.38
CA VAL A 64 13.06 -9.74 15.52
C VAL A 64 12.44 -11.10 15.82
N THR A 65 11.29 -11.10 16.48
CA THR A 65 10.54 -12.33 16.74
C THR A 65 10.13 -12.97 15.41
N ASP A 66 10.43 -14.25 15.23
CA ASP A 66 9.99 -15.01 14.05
C ASP A 66 8.58 -15.53 14.27
N VAL A 67 7.74 -15.49 13.24
CA VAL A 67 6.38 -15.99 13.30
C VAL A 67 6.30 -17.47 13.70
N ALA A 68 7.29 -18.27 13.35
CA ALA A 68 7.34 -19.68 13.74
C ALA A 68 7.43 -19.89 15.26
N ALA A 69 7.95 -18.92 16.02
CA ALA A 69 7.98 -18.97 17.47
C ALA A 69 6.62 -18.62 18.12
N LEU A 70 5.64 -18.16 17.33
CA LEU A 70 4.34 -17.72 17.80
C LEU A 70 3.29 -18.83 17.88
N GLU A 71 3.58 -20.05 17.42
CA GLU A 71 2.65 -21.18 17.44
C GLU A 71 2.06 -21.43 18.85
N ARG A 72 2.83 -21.18 19.89
CA ARG A 72 2.39 -21.27 21.31
C ARG A 72 1.20 -20.37 21.64
N HIS A 73 0.98 -19.31 20.85
CA HIS A 73 -0.12 -18.35 21.05
C HIS A 73 -1.38 -18.71 20.25
N ARG A 74 -1.38 -19.78 19.45
CA ARG A 74 -2.49 -20.19 18.55
C ARG A 74 -3.84 -20.25 19.25
N GLN A 75 -3.91 -20.87 20.42
CA GLN A 75 -5.16 -21.00 21.14
C GLN A 75 -5.74 -19.63 21.56
N ALA A 76 -4.89 -18.72 22.01
CA ALA A 76 -5.30 -17.35 22.33
C ALA A 76 -5.76 -16.59 21.06
N GLY A 77 -5.09 -16.81 19.94
CA GLY A 77 -5.47 -16.22 18.66
C GLY A 77 -6.81 -16.71 18.13
N GLN A 78 -7.08 -18.01 18.25
CA GLN A 78 -8.40 -18.56 17.91
C GLN A 78 -9.52 -17.95 18.77
N ALA A 79 -9.27 -17.76 20.07
CA ALA A 79 -10.22 -17.09 20.95
C ALA A 79 -10.39 -15.59 20.62
N ALA A 80 -9.32 -14.91 20.23
CA ALA A 80 -9.34 -13.50 19.84
C ALA A 80 -9.95 -13.25 18.45
N LEU A 81 -10.06 -14.27 17.59
CA LEU A 81 -10.50 -14.13 16.21
C LEU A 81 -11.92 -13.55 16.08
N ALA A 82 -12.82 -13.88 17.03
CA ALA A 82 -14.17 -13.33 17.09
C ALA A 82 -14.20 -11.81 17.35
N LYS A 83 -13.08 -11.22 17.82
CA LYS A 83 -12.89 -9.80 18.12
C LYS A 83 -12.00 -9.10 17.09
N ALA A 84 -11.65 -9.78 16.02
CA ALA A 84 -10.78 -9.25 14.96
C ALA A 84 -11.58 -8.74 13.77
N VAL A 85 -10.98 -7.78 13.06
CA VAL A 85 -11.49 -7.20 11.80
C VAL A 85 -10.36 -7.21 10.76
N VAL A 86 -10.69 -7.51 9.52
CA VAL A 86 -9.76 -7.39 8.39
C VAL A 86 -10.06 -6.09 7.66
N VAL A 87 -9.06 -5.23 7.50
CA VAL A 87 -9.15 -4.00 6.69
C VAL A 87 -8.20 -4.12 5.50
N LYS A 88 -8.73 -3.89 4.30
CA LYS A 88 -7.93 -3.85 3.08
C LYS A 88 -7.85 -2.44 2.54
N LEU A 89 -6.61 -1.96 2.31
CA LEU A 89 -6.36 -0.69 1.63
C LEU A 89 -6.69 -0.84 0.15
N ASN A 90 -7.68 -0.10 -0.32
CA ASN A 90 -8.27 -0.28 -1.65
C ASN A 90 -8.47 1.04 -2.41
N GLY A 91 -7.67 2.05 -2.10
CA GLY A 91 -7.75 3.38 -2.72
C GLY A 91 -7.09 3.50 -4.10
N GLY A 92 -6.24 2.54 -4.50
CA GLY A 92 -5.43 2.62 -5.71
C GLY A 92 -6.16 2.21 -6.98
N LEU A 93 -6.01 3.03 -8.04
CA LEU A 93 -6.60 2.78 -9.38
C LEU A 93 -5.70 1.93 -10.30
N GLY A 94 -4.45 1.64 -9.93
CA GLY A 94 -3.53 0.96 -10.86
C GLY A 94 -3.19 1.78 -12.11
N THR A 95 -3.13 3.09 -12.00
CA THR A 95 -2.84 4.01 -13.13
C THR A 95 -1.52 3.73 -13.83
N SER A 96 -0.53 3.18 -13.11
CA SER A 96 0.74 2.73 -13.70
C SER A 96 0.56 1.60 -14.72
N MET A 97 -0.53 0.84 -14.62
CA MET A 97 -0.94 -0.24 -15.52
C MET A 97 -2.10 0.17 -16.45
N GLY A 98 -2.37 1.48 -16.60
CA GLY A 98 -3.39 2.02 -17.49
C GLY A 98 -4.83 1.77 -17.05
N MET A 99 -5.08 1.48 -15.78
CA MET A 99 -6.42 1.23 -15.27
C MET A 99 -7.13 2.52 -14.86
N THR A 100 -8.45 2.53 -15.08
CA THR A 100 -9.38 3.57 -14.62
C THR A 100 -10.28 3.10 -13.46
N LYS A 101 -10.23 1.80 -13.13
CA LYS A 101 -10.98 1.16 -12.05
C LYS A 101 -10.07 0.77 -10.89
N ALA A 102 -10.65 0.36 -9.77
CA ALA A 102 -9.90 -0.13 -8.63
C ALA A 102 -8.98 -1.31 -9.04
N LYS A 103 -7.71 -1.24 -8.65
CA LYS A 103 -6.71 -2.27 -8.94
C LYS A 103 -7.13 -3.67 -8.45
N SER A 104 -7.85 -3.72 -7.33
CA SER A 104 -8.37 -4.98 -6.78
C SER A 104 -9.40 -5.69 -7.66
N LEU A 105 -9.91 -5.03 -8.70
CA LEU A 105 -10.82 -5.63 -9.68
C LEU A 105 -10.10 -6.30 -10.86
N LEU A 106 -8.77 -6.21 -10.91
CA LEU A 106 -7.97 -6.99 -11.86
C LEU A 106 -8.15 -8.49 -11.63
N THR A 107 -8.21 -9.25 -12.72
CA THR A 107 -8.09 -10.71 -12.66
C THR A 107 -6.72 -11.09 -12.10
N ALA A 108 -6.71 -11.79 -10.99
CA ALA A 108 -5.50 -12.18 -10.29
C ALA A 108 -5.12 -13.64 -10.57
N LYS A 109 -6.04 -14.59 -10.37
CA LYS A 109 -5.78 -16.03 -10.55
C LYS A 109 -7.07 -16.78 -10.83
N ASP A 110 -7.01 -17.78 -11.71
CA ASP A 110 -8.11 -18.72 -12.02
C ASP A 110 -9.46 -18.02 -12.32
N GLY A 111 -9.40 -16.88 -13.03
CA GLY A 111 -10.57 -16.07 -13.39
C GLY A 111 -11.12 -15.23 -12.25
N LEU A 112 -10.53 -15.26 -11.06
CA LEU A 112 -10.93 -14.45 -9.91
C LEU A 112 -10.12 -13.14 -9.85
N SER A 113 -10.79 -12.06 -9.49
CA SER A 113 -10.12 -10.80 -9.18
C SER A 113 -9.40 -10.85 -7.82
N PHE A 114 -8.53 -9.87 -7.54
CA PHE A 114 -7.95 -9.73 -6.20
C PHE A 114 -9.05 -9.63 -5.14
N LEU A 115 -10.08 -8.85 -5.41
CA LEU A 115 -11.18 -8.64 -4.47
C LEU A 115 -11.96 -9.94 -4.23
N ASP A 116 -12.24 -10.73 -5.28
CA ASP A 116 -12.92 -12.03 -5.14
C ASP A 116 -12.12 -12.98 -4.24
N ILE A 117 -10.80 -13.05 -4.43
CA ILE A 117 -9.92 -13.90 -3.63
C ILE A 117 -9.93 -13.43 -2.16
N ILE A 118 -9.80 -12.13 -1.90
CA ILE A 118 -9.83 -11.56 -0.54
C ILE A 118 -11.16 -11.88 0.17
N VAL A 119 -12.28 -11.72 -0.52
CA VAL A 119 -13.60 -12.06 0.01
C VAL A 119 -13.66 -13.54 0.38
N ARG A 120 -13.23 -14.42 -0.53
CA ARG A 120 -13.24 -15.87 -0.33
C ARG A 120 -12.32 -16.33 0.78
N GLN A 121 -11.13 -15.71 0.92
CA GLN A 121 -10.23 -15.91 2.07
C GLN A 121 -10.94 -15.60 3.40
N THR A 122 -11.62 -14.46 3.47
CA THR A 122 -12.35 -14.04 4.67
C THR A 122 -13.51 -14.98 4.98
N LEU A 123 -14.30 -15.35 3.98
CA LEU A 123 -15.41 -16.28 4.14
C LEU A 123 -14.94 -17.69 4.51
N HIS A 124 -13.77 -18.12 4.02
CA HIS A 124 -13.15 -19.37 4.43
C HIS A 124 -12.79 -19.35 5.93
N LEU A 125 -12.13 -18.29 6.41
CA LEU A 125 -11.80 -18.13 7.83
C LEU A 125 -13.06 -18.13 8.72
N ARG A 126 -14.13 -17.44 8.29
CA ARG A 126 -15.43 -17.45 9.00
C ARG A 126 -15.97 -18.88 9.16
N ARG A 127 -15.97 -19.65 8.08
CA ARG A 127 -16.46 -21.05 8.13
C ARG A 127 -15.59 -21.96 8.96
N THR A 128 -14.26 -21.83 8.82
CA THR A 128 -13.29 -22.69 9.52
C THR A 128 -13.35 -22.51 11.04
N PHE A 129 -13.51 -21.26 11.50
CA PHE A 129 -13.47 -20.94 12.94
C PHE A 129 -14.83 -20.62 13.54
N GLY A 130 -15.91 -20.62 12.77
CA GLY A 130 -17.25 -20.29 13.26
C GLY A 130 -17.40 -18.86 13.79
N VAL A 131 -16.69 -17.90 13.22
CA VAL A 131 -16.63 -16.50 13.67
C VAL A 131 -17.19 -15.51 12.66
N ARG A 132 -17.58 -14.32 13.11
CA ARG A 132 -18.11 -13.27 12.21
C ARG A 132 -17.06 -12.62 11.32
N LEU A 133 -15.85 -12.42 11.77
CA LEU A 133 -14.70 -11.77 11.11
C LEU A 133 -15.07 -10.77 9.99
N PRO A 134 -15.34 -9.49 10.28
CA PRO A 134 -15.68 -8.51 9.25
C PRO A 134 -14.52 -8.28 8.28
N LEU A 135 -14.85 -8.10 6.99
CA LEU A 135 -13.97 -7.51 5.98
C LEU A 135 -14.46 -6.09 5.68
N VAL A 136 -13.57 -5.12 5.78
CA VAL A 136 -13.85 -3.72 5.49
C VAL A 136 -12.83 -3.18 4.51
N LEU A 137 -13.27 -2.45 3.48
CA LEU A 137 -12.38 -1.81 2.50
C LEU A 137 -12.17 -0.33 2.86
N MET A 138 -10.93 0.14 2.91
CA MET A 138 -10.62 1.55 2.82
C MET A 138 -10.55 1.95 1.35
N ASN A 139 -11.62 2.53 0.83
CA ASN A 139 -11.74 2.97 -0.55
C ASN A 139 -11.34 4.44 -0.71
N SER A 140 -10.95 4.83 -1.93
CA SER A 140 -10.97 6.22 -2.36
C SER A 140 -12.33 6.57 -2.97
N PHE A 141 -12.57 7.85 -3.17
CA PHE A 141 -13.76 8.32 -3.88
C PHE A 141 -13.87 7.76 -5.32
N ARG A 142 -12.74 7.33 -5.92
CA ARG A 142 -12.67 6.73 -7.26
C ARG A 142 -12.89 5.22 -7.30
N THR A 143 -12.65 4.51 -6.20
CA THR A 143 -12.69 3.03 -6.19
C THR A 143 -13.96 2.48 -5.56
N ARG A 144 -14.66 3.27 -4.74
CA ARG A 144 -15.76 2.84 -3.89
C ARG A 144 -16.91 2.18 -4.64
N GLU A 145 -17.42 2.86 -5.66
CA GLU A 145 -18.63 2.42 -6.37
C GLU A 145 -18.42 1.09 -7.10
N ASP A 146 -17.29 0.97 -7.81
CA ASP A 146 -16.95 -0.26 -8.52
C ASP A 146 -16.77 -1.45 -7.57
N CYS A 147 -16.10 -1.23 -6.43
CA CYS A 147 -15.91 -2.28 -5.43
C CYS A 147 -17.20 -2.70 -4.74
N ARG A 148 -18.07 -1.75 -4.40
CA ARG A 148 -19.39 -2.07 -3.82
C ARG A 148 -20.24 -2.92 -4.75
N ARG A 149 -20.20 -2.66 -6.06
CA ARG A 149 -20.92 -3.45 -7.07
C ARG A 149 -20.45 -4.90 -7.09
N VAL A 150 -19.15 -5.15 -6.94
CA VAL A 150 -18.61 -6.50 -6.84
C VAL A 150 -18.98 -7.14 -5.50
N LEU A 151 -18.82 -6.42 -4.39
CA LEU A 151 -19.14 -6.94 -3.05
C LEU A 151 -20.62 -7.29 -2.88
N ALA A 152 -21.52 -6.63 -3.60
CA ALA A 152 -22.96 -6.97 -3.61
C ALA A 152 -23.25 -8.41 -4.10
N GLN A 153 -22.31 -9.04 -4.80
CA GLN A 153 -22.41 -10.44 -5.21
C GLN A 153 -22.13 -11.44 -4.08
N TYR A 154 -21.68 -10.95 -2.92
CA TYR A 154 -21.31 -11.75 -1.77
C TYR A 154 -22.17 -11.39 -0.54
N PRO A 155 -23.46 -11.76 -0.49
CA PRO A 155 -24.33 -11.40 0.63
C PRO A 155 -23.85 -11.93 1.97
N ASP A 156 -23.20 -13.09 1.99
CA ASP A 156 -22.61 -13.70 3.20
C ASP A 156 -21.45 -12.88 3.79
N LEU A 157 -20.92 -11.89 3.05
CA LEU A 157 -19.86 -11.03 3.55
C LEU A 157 -20.38 -10.00 4.54
N VAL A 158 -21.63 -9.63 4.46
CA VAL A 158 -22.25 -8.61 5.35
C VAL A 158 -22.11 -9.05 6.81
N THR A 159 -21.69 -8.13 7.65
CA THR A 159 -21.66 -8.29 9.11
C THR A 159 -22.55 -7.22 9.70
N ASP A 160 -23.62 -7.64 10.42
CA ASP A 160 -24.61 -6.72 10.96
C ASP A 160 -23.98 -5.56 11.74
N GLY A 161 -24.31 -4.35 11.31
CA GLY A 161 -23.87 -3.11 11.92
C GLY A 161 -22.40 -2.79 11.79
N VAL A 162 -21.66 -3.49 10.91
CA VAL A 162 -20.30 -3.11 10.49
C VAL A 162 -20.35 -2.73 9.01
N PRO A 163 -20.00 -1.49 8.63
CA PRO A 163 -19.99 -1.10 7.22
C PRO A 163 -18.94 -1.91 6.45
N ILE A 164 -19.25 -2.20 5.19
CA ILE A 164 -18.38 -2.97 4.30
C ILE A 164 -17.19 -2.15 3.79
N ASP A 165 -17.30 -0.84 3.86
CA ASP A 165 -16.25 0.10 3.45
C ASP A 165 -16.34 1.42 4.20
N PHE A 166 -15.24 2.16 4.18
CA PHE A 166 -15.15 3.58 4.51
C PHE A 166 -14.24 4.29 3.50
N LEU A 167 -14.31 5.62 3.46
CA LEU A 167 -13.50 6.41 2.56
C LEU A 167 -12.24 6.94 3.25
N GLN A 168 -11.12 6.88 2.57
CA GLN A 168 -9.97 7.72 2.86
C GLN A 168 -10.30 9.18 2.53
N HIS A 169 -9.62 10.11 3.19
CA HIS A 169 -9.74 11.54 2.89
C HIS A 169 -9.12 11.86 1.52
N LYS A 170 -9.40 13.07 1.05
CA LYS A 170 -8.71 13.69 -0.09
C LYS A 170 -8.15 15.03 0.33
N VAL A 171 -6.99 15.37 -0.20
CA VAL A 171 -6.32 16.64 0.07
C VAL A 171 -6.04 17.38 -1.22
N PRO A 172 -6.02 18.72 -1.22
CA PRO A 172 -5.67 19.47 -2.41
C PRO A 172 -4.21 19.25 -2.80
N ARG A 173 -3.92 19.16 -4.09
CA ARG A 173 -2.55 19.26 -4.59
C ARG A 173 -2.06 20.70 -4.45
N ILE A 174 -0.77 20.85 -4.17
CA ILE A 174 -0.12 22.13 -3.92
C ILE A 174 0.68 22.51 -5.17
N ARG A 175 0.51 23.68 -5.69
CA ARG A 175 1.37 24.20 -6.76
C ARG A 175 2.79 24.33 -6.25
N LYS A 176 3.76 23.90 -7.06
CA LYS A 176 5.17 23.91 -6.64
C LYS A 176 5.76 25.33 -6.63
N ASP A 177 5.29 26.19 -7.49
CA ASP A 177 5.84 27.54 -7.74
C ASP A 177 5.50 28.56 -6.65
N ASP A 178 4.28 28.50 -6.11
CA ASP A 178 3.78 29.51 -5.16
C ASP A 178 3.12 28.93 -3.89
N LEU A 179 3.09 27.58 -3.78
CA LEU A 179 2.48 26.83 -2.68
C LEU A 179 0.99 27.15 -2.47
N THR A 180 0.25 27.49 -3.52
CA THR A 180 -1.21 27.68 -3.50
C THR A 180 -1.95 26.40 -3.90
N PRO A 181 -3.28 26.27 -3.60
CA PRO A 181 -4.07 25.14 -4.08
C PRO A 181 -4.13 25.12 -5.61
N VAL A 182 -4.00 23.91 -6.18
CA VAL A 182 -4.18 23.73 -7.62
C VAL A 182 -5.61 24.08 -8.04
N SER A 183 -5.75 24.80 -9.16
CA SER A 183 -6.96 24.95 -9.93
C SER A 183 -6.74 24.37 -11.32
N TRP A 184 -7.55 23.36 -11.69
CA TRP A 184 -7.46 22.65 -12.97
C TRP A 184 -8.84 22.38 -13.54
N PRO A 185 -9.51 23.43 -14.11
CA PRO A 185 -10.91 23.34 -14.56
C PRO A 185 -11.20 22.31 -15.64
N GLN A 186 -10.16 21.93 -16.42
CA GLN A 186 -10.28 20.91 -17.48
C GLN A 186 -10.63 19.53 -16.88
N GLU A 187 -10.07 19.22 -15.71
CA GLU A 187 -10.30 17.97 -15.00
C GLU A 187 -10.16 18.20 -13.49
N PRO A 188 -11.25 18.67 -12.82
CA PRO A 188 -11.22 19.09 -11.42
C PRO A 188 -10.77 18.00 -10.43
N GLU A 189 -10.87 16.73 -10.82
CA GLU A 189 -10.34 15.62 -10.01
C GLU A 189 -8.82 15.65 -9.87
N HIS A 190 -8.10 16.25 -10.83
CA HIS A 190 -6.65 16.44 -10.76
C HIS A 190 -6.23 17.49 -9.74
N GLU A 191 -7.15 18.24 -9.17
CA GLU A 191 -6.87 19.17 -8.08
C GLU A 191 -6.66 18.47 -6.74
N TRP A 192 -7.04 17.19 -6.66
CA TRP A 192 -7.05 16.38 -5.43
C TRP A 192 -6.15 15.18 -5.52
N CYS A 193 -5.66 14.74 -4.36
CA CYS A 193 -4.96 13.47 -4.21
C CYS A 193 -5.31 12.83 -2.86
N PRO A 194 -5.11 11.50 -2.72
CA PRO A 194 -5.16 10.88 -1.41
C PRO A 194 -3.94 11.30 -0.56
N PRO A 195 -4.08 11.46 0.77
CA PRO A 195 -2.99 11.83 1.66
C PRO A 195 -2.04 10.66 2.01
N GLY A 196 -2.01 9.62 1.19
CA GLY A 196 -1.27 8.40 1.43
C GLY A 196 -2.02 7.42 2.34
N HIS A 197 -1.47 6.21 2.47
CA HIS A 197 -2.14 5.18 3.25
C HIS A 197 -1.99 5.33 4.78
N GLY A 198 -1.19 6.27 5.26
CA GLY A 198 -1.19 6.68 6.66
C GLY A 198 -2.50 7.34 7.12
N ASP A 199 -3.32 7.77 6.16
CA ASP A 199 -4.65 8.30 6.41
C ASP A 199 -5.64 7.27 7.02
N ILE A 200 -5.29 5.98 7.00
CA ILE A 200 -6.14 4.94 7.61
C ILE A 200 -6.49 5.27 9.07
N TYR A 201 -5.59 5.85 9.82
CA TYR A 201 -5.80 6.14 11.24
C TYR A 201 -6.86 7.22 11.46
N PRO A 202 -6.72 8.45 10.93
CA PRO A 202 -7.75 9.46 11.05
C PRO A 202 -9.05 9.07 10.31
N ALA A 203 -8.98 8.36 9.17
CA ALA A 203 -10.16 7.95 8.42
C ALA A 203 -11.02 6.92 9.18
N LEU A 204 -10.41 5.98 9.91
CA LEU A 204 -11.12 5.06 10.80
C LEU A 204 -11.93 5.81 11.86
N ALA A 205 -11.38 6.89 12.42
CA ALA A 205 -12.04 7.69 13.44
C ALA A 205 -13.14 8.59 12.83
N THR A 206 -12.81 9.37 11.80
CA THR A 206 -13.73 10.34 11.20
C THR A 206 -14.93 9.71 10.49
N SER A 207 -14.76 8.47 9.99
CA SER A 207 -15.88 7.68 9.45
C SER A 207 -16.80 7.11 10.52
N GLY A 208 -16.46 7.20 11.81
CA GLY A 208 -17.19 6.57 12.92
C GLY A 208 -16.98 5.05 13.02
N LEU A 209 -16.18 4.47 12.13
CA LEU A 209 -15.96 3.02 12.10
C LEU A 209 -15.22 2.55 13.35
N LEU A 210 -14.20 3.29 13.82
CA LEU A 210 -13.45 2.95 15.02
C LEU A 210 -14.37 2.81 16.25
N ASP A 211 -15.24 3.81 16.49
CA ASP A 211 -16.19 3.77 17.60
C ASP A 211 -17.24 2.67 17.42
N THR A 212 -17.71 2.45 16.19
CA THR A 212 -18.64 1.35 15.86
C THR A 212 -18.03 -0.01 16.19
N LEU A 213 -16.77 -0.25 15.81
CA LEU A 213 -16.08 -1.51 16.06
C LEU A 213 -15.88 -1.74 17.57
N LEU A 214 -15.40 -0.72 18.29
CA LEU A 214 -15.19 -0.78 19.75
C LEU A 214 -16.52 -1.05 20.49
N ALA A 215 -17.60 -0.34 20.12
CA ALA A 215 -18.92 -0.54 20.72
C ALA A 215 -19.49 -1.95 20.50
N ARG A 216 -19.05 -2.63 19.43
CA ARG A 216 -19.44 -4.01 19.10
C ARG A 216 -18.50 -5.08 19.67
N GLY A 217 -17.51 -4.67 20.45
CA GLY A 217 -16.56 -5.58 21.12
C GLY A 217 -15.43 -6.07 20.22
N PHE A 218 -15.16 -5.44 19.07
CA PHE A 218 -13.95 -5.71 18.31
C PHE A 218 -12.76 -5.04 18.99
N GLU A 219 -11.63 -5.74 19.03
CA GLU A 219 -10.42 -5.31 19.72
C GLU A 219 -9.21 -5.18 18.80
N TYR A 220 -9.18 -5.97 17.74
CA TYR A 220 -8.01 -6.10 16.86
C TYR A 220 -8.37 -5.80 15.41
N VAL A 221 -7.47 -5.14 14.69
CA VAL A 221 -7.58 -4.97 13.24
C VAL A 221 -6.30 -5.44 12.55
N PHE A 222 -6.47 -6.25 11.51
CA PHE A 222 -5.42 -6.60 10.58
C PHE A 222 -5.58 -5.77 9.31
N VAL A 223 -4.54 -4.99 8.98
CA VAL A 223 -4.53 -4.08 7.82
C VAL A 223 -3.51 -4.55 6.79
N SER A 224 -3.90 -4.61 5.53
CA SER A 224 -2.97 -4.92 4.44
C SER A 224 -3.45 -4.35 3.10
N ASN A 225 -2.57 -4.31 2.11
CA ASN A 225 -2.92 -3.87 0.76
C ASN A 225 -3.81 -4.88 0.04
N SER A 226 -4.76 -4.41 -0.76
CA SER A 226 -5.63 -5.27 -1.57
C SER A 226 -4.91 -5.93 -2.75
N ASP A 227 -3.72 -5.47 -3.14
CA ASP A 227 -2.90 -6.08 -4.19
C ASP A 227 -1.86 -7.09 -3.64
N ASN A 228 -1.88 -7.37 -2.34
CA ASN A 228 -1.05 -8.39 -1.71
C ASN A 228 -1.92 -9.57 -1.23
N LEU A 229 -2.08 -10.58 -2.07
CA LEU A 229 -2.88 -11.78 -1.78
C LEU A 229 -2.21 -12.73 -0.77
N GLY A 230 -0.91 -12.57 -0.51
CA GLY A 230 -0.20 -13.29 0.54
C GLY A 230 -0.54 -12.83 1.96
N ALA A 231 -1.12 -11.63 2.10
CA ALA A 231 -1.49 -11.03 3.38
C ALA A 231 -2.85 -11.55 3.87
N VAL A 232 -2.85 -12.67 4.55
CA VAL A 232 -4.03 -13.29 5.17
C VAL A 232 -3.93 -13.16 6.70
N LEU A 233 -5.06 -12.98 7.39
CA LEU A 233 -5.07 -12.95 8.85
C LEU A 233 -4.48 -14.25 9.41
N ASP A 234 -3.54 -14.11 10.35
CA ASP A 234 -2.79 -15.20 10.97
C ASP A 234 -3.15 -15.29 12.46
N VAL A 235 -3.61 -16.47 12.87
CA VAL A 235 -4.09 -16.67 14.25
C VAL A 235 -2.95 -16.69 15.27
N ASP A 236 -1.74 -17.08 14.87
CA ASP A 236 -0.60 -17.13 15.79
C ASP A 236 -0.10 -15.70 16.10
N ILE A 237 -0.08 -14.83 15.09
CA ILE A 237 0.23 -13.40 15.24
C ILE A 237 -0.86 -12.72 16.09
N LEU A 238 -2.15 -12.99 15.80
CA LEU A 238 -3.24 -12.44 16.58
C LEU A 238 -3.16 -12.87 18.05
N GLY A 239 -2.83 -14.13 18.29
CA GLY A 239 -2.64 -14.68 19.63
C GLY A 239 -1.48 -14.02 20.38
N TYR A 240 -0.37 -13.79 19.70
CA TYR A 240 0.76 -13.06 20.26
C TYR A 240 0.34 -11.63 20.67
N MET A 241 -0.34 -10.90 19.81
CA MET A 241 -0.86 -9.56 20.18
C MET A 241 -1.79 -9.59 21.38
N ALA A 242 -2.65 -10.61 21.47
CA ALA A 242 -3.62 -10.72 22.56
C ALA A 242 -2.95 -11.05 23.90
N THR A 243 -1.95 -11.93 23.90
CA THR A 243 -1.29 -12.38 25.14
C THR A 243 -0.21 -11.41 25.64
N GLU A 244 0.54 -10.79 24.71
CA GLU A 244 1.61 -9.84 25.05
C GLU A 244 1.12 -8.39 25.05
N GLU A 245 -0.17 -8.18 24.83
CA GLU A 245 -0.81 -6.86 24.81
C GLU A 245 -0.16 -5.84 23.84
N VAL A 246 0.44 -6.30 22.74
CA VAL A 246 1.13 -5.45 21.77
C VAL A 246 0.15 -4.47 21.13
N PRO A 247 0.37 -3.13 21.22
CA PRO A 247 -0.59 -2.14 20.72
C PRO A 247 -0.57 -2.01 19.19
N PHE A 248 0.61 -2.20 18.61
CA PHE A 248 0.88 -2.09 17.17
C PHE A 248 1.96 -3.10 16.79
N LEU A 249 1.73 -3.88 15.73
CA LEU A 249 2.68 -4.86 15.24
C LEU A 249 2.81 -4.76 13.71
N MET A 250 4.04 -4.76 13.21
CA MET A 250 4.34 -4.74 11.78
C MET A 250 4.94 -6.07 11.34
N GLU A 251 4.41 -6.65 10.26
CA GLU A 251 5.06 -7.78 9.61
C GLU A 251 6.24 -7.30 8.76
N VAL A 252 7.38 -7.96 8.93
CA VAL A 252 8.60 -7.72 8.16
C VAL A 252 9.09 -9.01 7.52
N ILE A 253 9.78 -8.87 6.39
CA ILE A 253 10.43 -9.97 5.67
C ILE A 253 11.92 -9.69 5.53
N ASP A 254 12.72 -10.73 5.30
CA ASP A 254 14.13 -10.53 4.93
C ASP A 254 14.19 -9.78 3.59
N ARG A 255 15.05 -8.76 3.51
CA ARG A 255 15.31 -8.02 2.28
C ARG A 255 16.08 -8.90 1.29
N GLY A 256 15.70 -8.77 0.03
CA GLY A 256 16.44 -9.31 -1.09
C GLY A 256 16.91 -8.19 -2.03
N GLU A 257 17.63 -8.55 -3.09
CA GLU A 257 18.15 -7.61 -4.08
C GLU A 257 17.05 -6.70 -4.68
N ALA A 258 15.85 -7.23 -4.89
CA ALA A 258 14.70 -6.46 -5.41
C ALA A 258 14.18 -5.41 -4.43
N ASP A 259 14.50 -5.52 -3.14
CA ASP A 259 13.97 -4.67 -2.08
C ASP A 259 14.94 -3.55 -1.65
N ARG A 260 16.11 -3.41 -2.29
CA ARG A 260 17.16 -2.42 -1.93
C ARG A 260 16.63 -1.00 -1.79
N LYS A 261 15.63 -0.63 -2.59
CA LYS A 261 15.03 0.72 -2.61
C LYS A 261 13.79 0.84 -1.72
N GLY A 262 13.38 -0.22 -1.07
CA GLY A 262 12.19 -0.22 -0.23
C GLY A 262 12.48 0.11 1.23
N GLY A 263 11.44 0.54 1.97
CA GLY A 263 11.55 0.91 3.37
C GLY A 263 12.00 -0.23 4.28
N HIS A 264 12.91 0.06 5.19
CA HIS A 264 13.41 -0.88 6.18
C HIS A 264 13.10 -0.43 7.60
N ILE A 265 13.07 -1.36 8.55
CA ILE A 265 13.00 -1.00 9.96
C ILE A 265 14.38 -0.68 10.51
N ALA A 266 14.42 0.28 11.41
CA ALA A 266 15.58 0.66 12.18
C ALA A 266 15.18 0.96 13.63
N GLN A 267 16.17 1.14 14.50
CA GLN A 267 15.96 1.51 15.89
C GLN A 267 16.62 2.85 16.18
N ARG A 268 15.90 3.78 16.79
CA ARG A 268 16.48 5.02 17.32
C ARG A 268 17.38 4.74 18.51
N HIS A 269 18.24 5.71 18.87
CA HIS A 269 19.10 5.59 20.04
C HIS A 269 18.36 5.47 21.37
N ASP A 270 17.11 5.96 21.43
CA ASP A 270 16.21 5.82 22.58
C ASP A 270 15.54 4.44 22.69
N GLY A 271 15.80 3.54 21.72
CA GLY A 271 15.28 2.17 21.68
C GLY A 271 13.98 2.03 20.88
N ARG A 272 13.35 3.11 20.43
CA ARG A 272 12.12 3.05 19.63
C ARG A 272 12.40 2.53 18.22
N LEU A 273 11.50 1.67 17.73
CA LEU A 273 11.52 1.22 16.35
C LEU A 273 10.93 2.29 15.43
N LEU A 274 11.45 2.35 14.22
CA LEU A 274 10.90 3.20 13.16
C LEU A 274 10.97 2.50 11.80
N LEU A 275 10.07 2.87 10.91
CA LEU A 275 10.17 2.59 9.48
C LEU A 275 10.88 3.77 8.81
N ARG A 276 11.97 3.48 8.09
CA ARG A 276 12.69 4.46 7.27
C ARG A 276 12.42 4.17 5.81
N GLU A 277 11.71 5.05 5.14
CA GLU A 277 11.44 4.98 3.71
C GLU A 277 12.57 5.66 2.90
N SER A 278 12.72 5.29 1.64
CA SER A 278 13.77 5.88 0.78
C SER A 278 13.66 7.40 0.66
N ALA A 279 12.43 7.94 0.66
CA ALA A 279 12.19 9.38 0.66
C ALA A 279 12.73 10.09 1.90
N GLN A 280 12.90 9.37 3.02
CA GLN A 280 13.43 9.89 4.29
C GLN A 280 14.95 9.72 4.40
N CYS A 281 15.58 9.03 3.45
CA CYS A 281 17.02 8.83 3.47
C CYS A 281 17.74 10.06 2.89
N PRO A 282 18.69 10.69 3.61
CA PRO A 282 19.60 11.64 3.01
C PRO A 282 20.45 10.99 1.91
N ASP A 283 20.83 11.76 0.89
CA ASP A 283 21.58 11.23 -0.26
C ASP A 283 22.91 10.60 0.15
N GLU A 284 23.60 11.19 1.12
CA GLU A 284 24.86 10.69 1.70
C GLU A 284 24.70 9.36 2.45
N SER A 285 23.51 9.01 2.87
CA SER A 285 23.20 7.76 3.59
C SER A 285 22.61 6.68 2.67
N MET A 286 22.49 6.94 1.36
CA MET A 286 21.79 6.03 0.44
C MET A 286 22.47 4.69 0.28
N ASP A 287 23.79 4.63 0.31
CA ASP A 287 24.55 3.35 0.22
C ASP A 287 24.27 2.46 1.46
N ALA A 288 24.28 3.05 2.65
CA ALA A 288 23.94 2.35 3.89
C ALA A 288 22.44 1.93 3.90
N PHE A 289 21.54 2.77 3.38
CA PHE A 289 20.12 2.45 3.24
C PHE A 289 19.89 1.23 2.36
N GLN A 290 20.64 1.10 1.26
CA GLN A 290 20.51 0.02 0.28
C GLN A 290 21.29 -1.25 0.69
N ASP A 291 22.07 -1.21 1.75
CA ASP A 291 22.80 -2.38 2.28
C ASP A 291 21.79 -3.32 2.98
N ILE A 292 21.45 -4.41 2.29
CA ILE A 292 20.48 -5.40 2.77
C ILE A 292 21.04 -6.31 3.88
N GLU A 293 22.36 -6.39 4.04
CA GLU A 293 23.00 -7.13 5.13
C GLU A 293 22.97 -6.30 6.42
N ARG A 294 23.11 -4.98 6.30
CA ARG A 294 23.04 -4.04 7.42
C ARG A 294 21.60 -3.84 7.88
N HIS A 295 20.70 -3.47 6.97
CA HIS A 295 19.28 -3.25 7.24
C HIS A 295 18.44 -4.40 6.66
N ARG A 296 18.39 -5.50 7.40
CA ARG A 296 17.91 -6.80 6.92
C ARG A 296 16.40 -6.91 6.72
N TYR A 297 15.60 -6.08 7.38
CA TYR A 297 14.17 -6.29 7.46
C TYR A 297 13.39 -5.24 6.66
N PHE A 298 12.60 -5.73 5.72
CA PHE A 298 11.74 -4.95 4.83
C PHE A 298 10.30 -4.93 5.36
N ASN A 299 9.64 -3.77 5.29
CA ASN A 299 8.23 -3.64 5.65
C ASN A 299 7.33 -4.37 4.65
N ALA A 300 6.61 -5.41 5.07
CA ALA A 300 5.65 -6.11 4.25
C ALA A 300 4.33 -5.34 4.06
N ASN A 301 4.20 -4.18 4.69
CA ASN A 301 2.99 -3.34 4.70
C ASN A 301 1.73 -4.08 5.18
N ASN A 302 1.93 -5.06 6.07
CA ASN A 302 0.89 -5.78 6.80
C ASN A 302 0.99 -5.35 8.27
N LEU A 303 -0.07 -4.74 8.79
CA LEU A 303 -0.09 -4.16 10.13
C LEU A 303 -1.20 -4.75 10.97
N TRP A 304 -0.95 -4.78 12.26
CA TRP A 304 -1.88 -5.22 13.28
C TRP A 304 -1.99 -4.16 14.36
N LEU A 305 -3.20 -3.83 14.78
CA LEU A 305 -3.44 -2.80 15.79
C LEU A 305 -4.47 -3.27 16.81
N ARG A 306 -4.29 -2.84 18.06
CA ARG A 306 -5.36 -2.84 19.06
C ARG A 306 -6.18 -1.56 18.87
N LEU A 307 -7.49 -1.72 18.63
CA LEU A 307 -8.38 -0.59 18.35
C LEU A 307 -8.45 0.40 19.51
N ARG A 308 -8.38 -0.08 20.77
CA ARG A 308 -8.35 0.78 21.95
C ARG A 308 -7.08 1.64 21.97
N SER A 309 -5.92 1.04 21.72
CA SER A 309 -4.65 1.78 21.66
C SER A 309 -4.64 2.83 20.56
N LEU A 310 -5.24 2.52 19.40
CA LEU A 310 -5.42 3.50 18.33
C LEU A 310 -6.33 4.66 18.79
N LYS A 311 -7.45 4.37 19.43
CA LYS A 311 -8.35 5.40 19.96
C LYS A 311 -7.63 6.32 20.94
N ASP A 312 -6.91 5.75 21.90
CA ASP A 312 -6.19 6.51 22.94
C ASP A 312 -5.10 7.42 22.32
N VAL A 313 -4.42 6.96 21.27
CA VAL A 313 -3.44 7.78 20.53
C VAL A 313 -4.14 8.92 19.79
N LEU A 314 -5.22 8.62 19.06
CA LEU A 314 -5.95 9.63 18.29
C LEU A 314 -6.58 10.70 19.21
N ASP A 315 -7.12 10.30 20.35
CA ASP A 315 -7.70 11.23 21.33
C ASP A 315 -6.61 12.16 21.92
N ARG A 316 -5.43 11.61 22.26
CA ARG A 316 -4.30 12.39 22.80
C ARG A 316 -3.69 13.36 21.79
N THR A 317 -3.70 12.98 20.50
CA THR A 317 -3.10 13.79 19.42
C THR A 317 -4.12 14.60 18.63
N GLU A 318 -5.38 14.66 19.10
CA GLU A 318 -6.49 15.31 18.40
C GLU A 318 -6.63 14.88 16.93
N GLY A 319 -6.27 13.61 16.66
CA GLY A 319 -6.31 12.99 15.33
C GLY A 319 -5.09 13.28 14.44
N VAL A 320 -4.09 14.04 14.90
CA VAL A 320 -2.85 14.34 14.15
C VAL A 320 -1.70 13.49 14.70
N LEU A 321 -1.39 12.38 14.04
CA LEU A 321 -0.37 11.44 14.54
C LEU A 321 1.07 11.94 14.34
N GLY A 322 1.30 12.95 13.50
CA GLY A 322 2.64 13.44 13.19
C GLY A 322 3.52 12.42 12.47
N LEU A 323 2.91 11.60 11.60
CA LEU A 323 3.67 10.65 10.80
C LEU A 323 4.66 11.39 9.90
N PRO A 324 5.83 10.81 9.60
CA PRO A 324 6.77 11.39 8.65
C PRO A 324 6.13 11.71 7.30
N MET A 325 6.35 12.94 6.83
CA MET A 325 5.83 13.44 5.57
C MET A 325 6.61 12.87 4.38
N ILE A 326 5.90 12.52 3.33
CA ILE A 326 6.44 12.18 2.01
C ILE A 326 5.92 13.22 1.02
N ALA A 327 6.82 14.03 0.45
CA ALA A 327 6.49 15.02 -0.55
C ALA A 327 6.84 14.48 -1.95
N ASN A 328 5.81 14.26 -2.78
CA ASN A 328 5.95 13.73 -4.13
C ASN A 328 5.68 14.82 -5.16
N GLU A 329 6.69 15.14 -5.99
CA GLU A 329 6.52 16.06 -7.11
C GLU A 329 6.01 15.32 -8.35
N LYS A 330 4.93 15.83 -8.96
CA LYS A 330 4.32 15.25 -10.16
C LYS A 330 3.79 16.35 -11.08
N PRO A 331 3.59 16.09 -12.38
CA PRO A 331 2.76 16.97 -13.20
C PRO A 331 1.31 16.95 -12.70
N VAL A 332 0.57 18.04 -12.87
CA VAL A 332 -0.87 18.09 -12.50
C VAL A 332 -1.66 17.10 -13.34
N ASP A 333 -1.38 17.01 -14.63
CA ASP A 333 -1.92 16.00 -15.52
C ASP A 333 -0.90 14.86 -15.70
N PRO A 334 -1.23 13.64 -15.24
CA PRO A 334 -0.34 12.48 -15.43
C PRO A 334 -0.11 12.09 -16.91
N ALA A 335 -1.02 12.48 -17.81
CA ALA A 335 -0.91 12.22 -19.24
C ALA A 335 -0.04 13.26 -19.96
N ASP A 336 0.12 14.46 -19.37
CA ASP A 336 0.96 15.54 -19.89
C ASP A 336 2.13 15.86 -18.93
N PRO A 337 3.33 15.32 -19.16
CA PRO A 337 4.51 15.61 -18.35
C PRO A 337 4.95 17.09 -18.37
N SER A 338 4.47 17.87 -19.34
CA SER A 338 4.77 19.31 -19.48
C SER A 338 3.82 20.19 -18.65
N SER A 339 2.72 19.63 -18.14
CA SER A 339 1.76 20.35 -17.28
C SER A 339 2.44 20.86 -16.00
N PRO A 340 1.87 21.90 -15.34
CA PRO A 340 2.47 22.49 -14.13
C PRO A 340 2.83 21.46 -13.07
N LYS A 341 3.95 21.67 -12.40
CA LYS A 341 4.38 20.77 -11.30
C LYS A 341 3.60 21.07 -10.03
N VAL A 342 3.21 19.99 -9.37
CA VAL A 342 2.50 20.00 -8.08
C VAL A 342 3.21 19.14 -7.07
N VAL A 343 3.02 19.45 -5.80
CA VAL A 343 3.46 18.64 -4.67
C VAL A 343 2.25 17.92 -4.09
N GLN A 344 2.38 16.62 -3.89
CA GLN A 344 1.43 15.78 -3.17
C GLN A 344 2.05 15.40 -1.83
N LEU A 345 1.34 15.69 -0.74
CA LEU A 345 1.75 15.32 0.60
C LEU A 345 1.09 14.01 1.00
N GLU A 346 1.92 13.03 1.33
CA GLU A 346 1.49 11.69 1.68
C GLU A 346 2.13 11.24 2.99
N THR A 347 1.50 10.28 3.67
CA THR A 347 2.05 9.58 4.81
C THR A 347 1.93 8.07 4.64
N ALA A 348 2.86 7.33 5.23
CA ALA A 348 2.87 5.88 5.21
C ALA A 348 2.32 5.30 6.52
N MET A 349 1.40 4.33 6.45
CA MET A 349 0.82 3.72 7.65
C MET A 349 1.86 3.01 8.54
N GLY A 350 2.89 2.41 7.93
CA GLY A 350 3.96 1.74 8.69
C GLY A 350 4.78 2.70 9.56
N ALA A 351 4.79 3.99 9.22
CA ALA A 351 5.50 5.00 10.03
C ALA A 351 4.92 5.15 11.45
N ALA A 352 3.68 4.70 11.68
CA ALA A 352 3.07 4.66 13.00
C ALA A 352 3.78 3.71 13.99
N LEU A 353 4.69 2.84 13.51
CA LEU A 353 5.58 2.04 14.37
C LEU A 353 6.30 2.89 15.43
N ALA A 354 6.65 4.13 15.09
CA ALA A 354 7.31 5.05 16.02
C ALA A 354 6.34 5.82 16.96
N VAL A 355 5.02 5.71 16.74
CA VAL A 355 3.99 6.47 17.47
C VAL A 355 3.47 5.69 18.69
N PHE A 356 3.41 4.35 18.59
CA PHE A 356 2.87 3.52 19.65
C PHE A 356 3.98 3.05 20.60
N ASP A 357 3.87 3.41 21.87
CA ASP A 357 4.75 2.87 22.90
C ASP A 357 4.53 1.35 23.06
N GLY A 358 5.59 0.56 22.99
CA GLY A 358 5.49 -0.90 22.97
C GLY A 358 5.15 -1.52 21.62
N ALA A 359 5.22 -0.74 20.53
CA ALA A 359 5.09 -1.29 19.18
C ALA A 359 6.16 -2.34 18.90
N GLY A 360 5.77 -3.38 18.15
CA GLY A 360 6.64 -4.48 17.80
C GLY A 360 6.72 -4.76 16.31
N VAL A 361 7.62 -5.67 15.95
CA VAL A 361 7.75 -6.23 14.62
C VAL A 361 7.83 -7.75 14.69
N VAL A 362 7.29 -8.42 13.68
CA VAL A 362 7.37 -9.88 13.54
C VAL A 362 7.91 -10.23 12.16
N ARG A 363 8.93 -11.09 12.13
CA ARG A 363 9.49 -11.62 10.89
C ARG A 363 8.58 -12.70 10.35
N VAL A 364 8.15 -12.55 9.10
CA VAL A 364 7.28 -13.50 8.43
C VAL A 364 7.92 -14.04 7.15
N SER A 365 7.42 -15.17 6.66
CA SER A 365 7.85 -15.71 5.38
C SER A 365 7.50 -14.76 4.24
N ARG A 366 8.36 -14.65 3.22
CA ARG A 366 8.09 -13.92 1.98
C ARG A 366 6.81 -14.37 1.26
N LYS A 367 6.29 -15.55 1.55
CA LYS A 367 4.98 -16.02 1.04
C LYS A 367 3.82 -15.09 1.44
N ARG A 368 4.00 -14.29 2.50
CA ARG A 368 3.01 -13.30 2.93
C ARG A 368 3.13 -11.94 2.21
N PHE A 369 4.12 -11.82 1.31
CA PHE A 369 4.37 -10.60 0.55
C PHE A 369 4.49 -10.92 -0.95
N VAL A 370 3.35 -10.87 -1.64
CA VAL A 370 3.21 -11.15 -3.08
C VAL A 370 2.50 -9.97 -3.74
N PRO A 371 3.07 -8.75 -3.66
CA PRO A 371 2.42 -7.58 -4.24
C PRO A 371 2.53 -7.61 -5.77
N VAL A 372 1.50 -7.11 -6.44
CA VAL A 372 1.50 -6.88 -7.88
C VAL A 372 1.63 -5.38 -8.13
N LYS A 373 2.78 -4.90 -8.57
CA LYS A 373 3.04 -3.48 -8.86
C LYS A 373 3.08 -3.17 -10.35
N THR A 374 3.49 -4.16 -11.16
CA THR A 374 3.69 -4.05 -12.61
C THR A 374 2.93 -5.15 -13.35
N THR A 375 2.82 -5.01 -14.66
CA THR A 375 2.29 -6.07 -15.53
C THR A 375 3.20 -7.30 -15.54
N GLY A 376 4.50 -7.14 -15.31
CA GLY A 376 5.42 -8.26 -15.12
C GLY A 376 5.06 -9.10 -13.90
N ASP A 377 4.76 -8.46 -12.75
CA ASP A 377 4.30 -9.16 -11.55
C ASP A 377 2.97 -9.89 -11.80
N LEU A 378 2.10 -9.29 -12.61
CA LEU A 378 0.82 -9.89 -12.98
C LEU A 378 1.00 -11.15 -13.82
N VAL A 379 1.95 -11.15 -14.79
CA VAL A 379 2.29 -12.35 -15.57
C VAL A 379 2.83 -13.46 -14.66
N VAL A 380 3.67 -13.12 -13.68
CA VAL A 380 4.15 -14.11 -12.68
C VAL A 380 2.99 -14.69 -11.87
N LEU A 381 2.04 -13.87 -11.44
CA LEU A 381 0.86 -14.31 -10.69
C LEU A 381 -0.05 -15.21 -11.56
N TRP A 382 -0.26 -14.87 -12.83
CA TRP A 382 -1.07 -15.66 -13.76
C TRP A 382 -0.43 -17.01 -14.10
N SER A 383 0.90 -17.11 -14.06
CA SER A 383 1.64 -18.32 -14.43
C SER A 383 1.52 -19.43 -13.39
N ASP A 384 2.16 -20.57 -13.68
CA ASP A 384 2.26 -21.74 -12.81
C ASP A 384 3.28 -21.60 -11.65
N VAL A 385 3.85 -20.41 -11.46
CA VAL A 385 4.70 -20.05 -10.29
C VAL A 385 3.90 -20.03 -9.00
N TYR A 386 2.64 -19.62 -9.09
CA TYR A 386 1.72 -19.56 -7.96
C TYR A 386 0.50 -20.44 -8.21
N GLU A 387 -0.01 -21.02 -7.14
CA GLU A 387 -1.23 -21.82 -7.10
C GLU A 387 -2.22 -21.19 -6.13
N LEU A 388 -3.51 -21.31 -6.45
CA LEU A 388 -4.59 -20.94 -5.54
C LEU A 388 -5.02 -22.20 -4.79
N THR A 389 -4.90 -22.18 -3.46
CA THR A 389 -5.29 -23.31 -2.59
C THR A 389 -6.80 -23.32 -2.34
N ASP A 390 -7.33 -24.41 -1.78
CA ASP A 390 -8.76 -24.55 -1.43
C ASP A 390 -9.23 -23.51 -0.39
N ASP A 391 -8.32 -22.98 0.42
CA ASP A 391 -8.57 -21.89 1.36
C ASP A 391 -8.31 -20.50 0.75
N TYR A 392 -8.20 -20.43 -0.59
CA TYR A 392 -7.99 -19.24 -1.40
C TYR A 392 -6.69 -18.49 -1.08
N ARG A 393 -5.67 -19.12 -0.56
CA ARG A 393 -4.33 -18.52 -0.44
C ARG A 393 -3.58 -18.67 -1.76
N VAL A 394 -2.88 -17.61 -2.12
CA VAL A 394 -1.92 -17.64 -3.22
C VAL A 394 -0.58 -18.08 -2.65
N VAL A 395 -0.13 -19.25 -3.04
CA VAL A 395 1.10 -19.88 -2.55
C VAL A 395 2.04 -20.20 -3.69
N PRO A 396 3.35 -20.20 -3.50
CA PRO A 396 4.28 -20.69 -4.50
C PRO A 396 3.99 -22.16 -4.82
N SER A 397 4.03 -22.51 -6.12
CA SER A 397 3.84 -23.87 -6.58
C SER A 397 4.88 -24.81 -5.95
N SER A 398 4.43 -26.01 -5.55
CA SER A 398 5.30 -27.07 -5.02
C SER A 398 6.37 -27.53 -6.01
N LYS A 399 6.18 -27.26 -7.31
CA LYS A 399 7.13 -27.56 -8.38
C LYS A 399 8.31 -26.58 -8.43
N ARG A 400 8.21 -25.44 -7.71
CA ARG A 400 9.25 -24.41 -7.68
C ARG A 400 9.93 -24.34 -6.31
N ARG A 401 11.27 -24.42 -6.32
CA ARG A 401 12.10 -24.30 -5.10
C ARG A 401 12.72 -22.92 -4.93
N ASP A 402 12.88 -22.19 -6.04
CA ASP A 402 13.53 -20.87 -6.07
C ASP A 402 12.52 -19.74 -5.82
N ALA A 403 13.03 -18.53 -5.55
CA ALA A 403 12.24 -17.32 -5.49
C ALA A 403 11.48 -17.09 -6.81
N ALA A 404 10.39 -16.31 -6.79
CA ALA A 404 9.64 -15.98 -7.99
C ALA A 404 10.56 -15.39 -9.08
N PRO A 405 10.33 -15.71 -10.38
CA PRO A 405 11.17 -15.20 -11.45
C PRO A 405 10.98 -13.70 -11.62
N LEU A 406 12.03 -13.02 -12.09
CA LEU A 406 11.92 -11.63 -12.50
C LEU A 406 11.36 -11.59 -13.93
N VAL A 407 10.21 -10.92 -14.11
CA VAL A 407 9.62 -10.64 -15.44
C VAL A 407 9.73 -9.16 -15.74
N ASP A 408 10.54 -8.83 -16.75
CA ASP A 408 10.84 -7.47 -17.19
C ASP A 408 10.34 -7.26 -18.62
N LEU A 409 9.19 -6.59 -18.76
CA LEU A 409 8.49 -6.37 -20.00
C LEU A 409 8.72 -4.96 -20.55
N ASP A 410 8.79 -4.83 -21.87
CA ASP A 410 8.92 -3.53 -22.55
C ASP A 410 7.72 -2.64 -22.27
N GLY A 411 7.96 -1.49 -21.59
CA GLY A 411 6.91 -0.55 -21.22
C GLY A 411 6.15 0.06 -22.39
N GLN A 412 6.71 0.06 -23.59
CA GLN A 412 6.02 0.53 -24.79
C GLN A 412 4.86 -0.40 -25.17
N TYR A 413 5.01 -1.70 -24.98
CA TYR A 413 4.08 -2.72 -25.47
C TYR A 413 3.28 -3.42 -24.38
N TYR A 414 3.73 -3.39 -23.11
CA TYR A 414 3.15 -4.19 -22.05
C TYR A 414 2.74 -3.39 -20.80
N ARG A 415 2.91 -2.07 -20.83
CA ARG A 415 2.64 -1.24 -19.63
C ARG A 415 1.18 -1.30 -19.19
N ARG A 416 0.24 -1.36 -20.13
CA ARG A 416 -1.20 -1.40 -19.83
C ARG A 416 -1.68 -2.85 -19.78
N VAL A 417 -2.62 -3.14 -18.87
CA VAL A 417 -3.21 -4.48 -18.74
C VAL A 417 -3.85 -4.95 -20.05
N GLN A 418 -4.56 -4.08 -20.75
CA GLN A 418 -5.17 -4.40 -22.05
C GLN A 418 -4.12 -4.78 -23.11
N ASP A 419 -2.99 -4.07 -23.13
CA ASP A 419 -1.89 -4.37 -24.04
C ASP A 419 -1.20 -5.68 -23.67
N LEU A 420 -1.15 -6.00 -22.36
CA LEU A 420 -0.65 -7.27 -21.84
C LEU A 420 -1.54 -8.44 -22.30
N GLU A 421 -2.85 -8.33 -22.12
CA GLU A 421 -3.84 -9.37 -22.53
C GLU A 421 -3.78 -9.67 -24.03
N LEU A 422 -3.57 -8.64 -24.86
CA LEU A 422 -3.39 -8.82 -26.31
C LEU A 422 -2.14 -9.65 -26.66
N ARG A 423 -1.11 -9.63 -25.80
CA ARG A 423 0.17 -10.32 -26.04
C ARG A 423 0.27 -11.66 -25.32
N PHE A 424 -0.61 -11.90 -24.37
CA PHE A 424 -0.79 -13.18 -23.69
C PHE A 424 -2.24 -13.68 -23.85
N PRO A 425 -2.74 -13.86 -25.08
CA PRO A 425 -4.17 -14.16 -25.34
C PRO A 425 -4.62 -15.52 -24.79
N HIS A 426 -3.66 -16.38 -24.46
CA HIS A 426 -3.88 -17.72 -23.91
C HIS A 426 -3.46 -17.85 -22.45
N GLY A 427 -3.27 -16.72 -21.74
CA GLY A 427 -2.71 -16.66 -20.40
C GLY A 427 -1.18 -16.59 -20.38
N ALA A 428 -0.61 -16.55 -19.19
CA ALA A 428 0.84 -16.49 -19.01
C ALA A 428 1.53 -17.79 -19.45
N PRO A 429 2.80 -17.73 -19.89
CA PRO A 429 3.60 -18.91 -20.14
C PRO A 429 3.90 -19.66 -18.83
N SER A 430 4.36 -20.90 -18.93
CA SER A 430 4.94 -21.60 -17.78
C SER A 430 6.25 -20.94 -17.39
N LEU A 431 6.32 -20.46 -16.16
CA LEU A 431 7.47 -19.78 -15.57
C LEU A 431 8.06 -20.55 -14.38
N VAL A 432 7.55 -21.74 -14.07
CA VAL A 432 8.02 -22.53 -12.92
C VAL A 432 9.51 -22.86 -13.00
N GLY A 433 10.05 -23.01 -14.22
CA GLY A 433 11.47 -23.24 -14.50
C GLY A 433 12.30 -21.99 -14.82
N ALA A 434 11.67 -20.80 -14.87
CA ALA A 434 12.33 -19.57 -15.23
C ALA A 434 13.08 -18.94 -14.03
N LYS A 435 14.23 -18.33 -14.27
CA LYS A 435 14.88 -17.39 -13.35
C LYS A 435 14.53 -15.95 -13.71
N ARG A 436 14.57 -15.64 -15.00
CA ARG A 436 14.20 -14.35 -15.55
C ARG A 436 13.56 -14.51 -16.93
N LEU A 437 12.57 -13.67 -17.22
CA LEU A 437 12.07 -13.43 -18.57
C LEU A 437 12.16 -11.93 -18.86
N LYS A 438 13.00 -11.55 -19.82
CA LYS A 438 13.09 -10.19 -20.34
C LYS A 438 12.52 -10.16 -21.74
N VAL A 439 11.56 -9.26 -22.00
CA VAL A 439 10.95 -9.07 -23.32
C VAL A 439 11.15 -7.64 -23.77
N ARG A 440 11.66 -7.46 -25.00
CA ARG A 440 11.82 -6.16 -25.65
C ARG A 440 11.17 -6.22 -27.04
N GLY A 441 10.37 -5.22 -27.36
CA GLY A 441 9.59 -5.14 -28.60
C GLY A 441 8.24 -5.83 -28.52
N ASP A 442 7.52 -5.88 -29.64
CA ASP A 442 6.18 -6.46 -29.74
C ASP A 442 6.26 -7.98 -29.94
N VAL A 443 6.03 -8.74 -28.87
CA VAL A 443 6.06 -10.23 -28.88
C VAL A 443 4.73 -10.76 -28.37
N ARG A 444 4.10 -11.69 -29.10
CA ARG A 444 2.86 -12.40 -28.72
C ARG A 444 3.18 -13.84 -28.36
N PHE A 445 2.67 -14.26 -27.22
CA PHE A 445 2.92 -15.59 -26.67
C PHE A 445 1.78 -16.53 -27.09
N GLY A 446 2.13 -17.64 -27.74
CA GLY A 446 1.22 -18.74 -28.05
C GLY A 446 0.82 -19.51 -26.78
N ARG A 447 -0.07 -20.49 -26.98
CA ARG A 447 -0.55 -21.32 -25.88
C ARG A 447 0.56 -22.26 -25.39
N GLY A 448 0.69 -22.40 -24.06
CA GLY A 448 1.59 -23.38 -23.44
C GLY A 448 3.07 -23.13 -23.72
N VAL A 449 3.46 -21.89 -23.98
CA VAL A 449 4.89 -21.51 -24.05
C VAL A 449 5.56 -21.78 -22.71
N VAL A 450 6.76 -22.36 -22.72
CA VAL A 450 7.55 -22.70 -21.53
C VAL A 450 8.84 -21.89 -21.49
N VAL A 451 9.15 -21.25 -20.38
CA VAL A 451 10.37 -20.47 -20.16
C VAL A 451 11.25 -21.17 -19.14
N ARG A 452 12.54 -21.39 -19.45
CA ARG A 452 13.50 -22.04 -18.55
C ARG A 452 14.77 -21.18 -18.37
N GLY A 453 15.25 -21.07 -17.15
CA GLY A 453 16.47 -20.33 -16.82
C GLY A 453 16.31 -18.81 -17.06
N ASP A 454 17.35 -18.20 -17.60
CA ASP A 454 17.41 -16.75 -17.88
C ASP A 454 17.17 -16.51 -19.38
N VAL A 455 16.00 -15.99 -19.73
CA VAL A 455 15.57 -15.82 -21.12
C VAL A 455 15.40 -14.36 -21.47
N VAL A 456 15.99 -13.96 -22.61
CA VAL A 456 15.79 -12.66 -23.22
C VAL A 456 15.18 -12.86 -24.61
N VAL A 457 14.03 -12.23 -24.85
CA VAL A 457 13.37 -12.21 -26.16
C VAL A 457 13.42 -10.77 -26.66
N GLU A 458 14.11 -10.53 -27.77
CA GLU A 458 14.21 -9.20 -28.37
C GLU A 458 13.66 -9.22 -29.80
N HIS A 459 12.83 -8.25 -30.13
CA HIS A 459 12.24 -8.09 -31.44
C HIS A 459 12.15 -6.61 -31.82
N ALA A 460 12.81 -6.24 -32.89
CA ALA A 460 12.84 -4.87 -33.42
C ALA A 460 12.06 -4.71 -34.75
N GLY A 461 11.38 -5.75 -35.22
CA GLY A 461 10.61 -5.73 -36.46
C GLY A 461 9.32 -4.91 -36.34
N PRO A 462 8.77 -4.43 -37.48
CA PRO A 462 7.55 -3.63 -37.49
C PRO A 462 6.28 -4.41 -37.23
N ALA A 463 6.30 -5.73 -37.41
CA ALA A 463 5.18 -6.62 -37.11
C ALA A 463 5.46 -7.43 -35.85
N PRO A 464 4.43 -7.82 -35.06
CA PRO A 464 4.63 -8.60 -33.86
C PRO A 464 5.34 -9.94 -34.13
N LEU A 465 6.32 -10.29 -33.32
CA LEU A 465 6.86 -11.65 -33.26
C LEU A 465 5.84 -12.56 -32.57
N VAL A 466 5.44 -13.65 -33.21
CA VAL A 466 4.52 -14.63 -32.62
C VAL A 466 5.30 -15.87 -32.21
N LEU A 467 5.40 -16.12 -30.91
CA LEU A 467 5.90 -17.38 -30.37
C LEU A 467 4.84 -18.45 -30.59
N GLN A 468 5.21 -19.57 -31.18
CA GLN A 468 4.28 -20.65 -31.52
C GLN A 468 3.75 -21.36 -30.27
N ASP A 469 2.60 -22.01 -30.41
CA ASP A 469 2.04 -22.85 -29.36
C ASP A 469 3.05 -23.94 -28.95
N GLY A 470 3.24 -24.12 -27.63
CA GLY A 470 4.16 -25.09 -27.07
C GLY A 470 5.65 -24.76 -27.23
N ALA A 471 5.99 -23.55 -27.66
CA ALA A 471 7.40 -23.15 -27.80
C ALA A 471 8.12 -23.26 -26.44
N GLU A 472 9.30 -23.88 -26.44
CA GLU A 472 10.21 -23.87 -25.29
C GLU A 472 11.28 -22.82 -25.52
N LEU A 473 11.41 -21.91 -24.55
CA LEU A 473 12.42 -20.85 -24.55
C LEU A 473 13.52 -21.29 -23.55
N PRO A 474 14.62 -21.86 -24.03
CA PRO A 474 15.77 -22.20 -23.20
C PRO A 474 16.54 -20.93 -22.78
N GLU A 475 17.41 -21.09 -21.78
CA GLU A 475 18.43 -20.09 -21.44
C GLU A 475 19.16 -19.68 -22.73
N ALA A 476 19.34 -18.36 -22.94
CA ALA A 476 19.92 -17.84 -24.16
C ALA A 476 21.23 -18.56 -24.47
N ILE A 477 21.28 -19.22 -25.62
CA ILE A 477 22.53 -19.69 -26.18
C ILE A 477 23.21 -18.43 -26.73
N SER A 478 24.20 -17.95 -25.99
CA SER A 478 25.06 -16.83 -26.36
C SER A 478 25.87 -17.15 -27.61
#